data_0d8660b2811a6af261a8ebce2b190215
#
_entry.id   0d8660b2811a6af261a8ebce2b190215
#
_cell.length_a   1.000
_cell.length_b   1.000
_cell.length_c   1.000
_cell.angle_alpha   90.00
_cell.angle_beta   90.00
_cell.angle_gamma   90.00
#
_symmetry.space_group_name_H-M   'P 1'
#
loop_
_entity.id
_entity.type
_entity.pdbx_description
1 polymer ?
#
loop_
_entity_poly.entity_id
_entity_poly.type
_entity_poly.pdbx_seq_one_letter_code
_entity_poly.pdbx_strand_id
1 'polypeptide(L)'
;FGGKSYVHYTGDGGTDINDNVYGFWSESENLLVSYGNSQTFLDNYDQTNHTLSGHSKNDNLTIKGSSNGISMNLGSFGNSNDANDFSGTLTVKLGSGADYMSWYAGTDSTDHSIDLGAGDDIIYITTDANALRFGKLDGGAGSDTVKFEGTNTIPLTLTTAGAVNFENIRGGGGNDNISGDNNDNILTGSNGADNISGYGGNDILGGHNSSVSDGDDDNDILYGGAGNDILYGTAGANMMDGGTGQDNMTGGNGNDTFIIRSGDGGSALTDADIIMDFQDGTDVIGLSGGLNFDDLTIAQGSGSNSSHTIIRITSSGEYLAILQNVSAGNVNILDFSSTSTSAQTLNGTSGNDSKIGGAGADTFNGGAGSDTLLGHAGNDIFNITGKSGSFTDTIYGGAGTDSLVVNYTGISSMDNFTVNYNSSTSTFTFTDPSGGVINAKEIETFSFGGKSYVHYTGDGGTDIN
;
A
#
# COMPACT_ATOMS: atom_id res chain seq x y z
N PHE A 1 35.70 2.79 -37.64
CA PHE A 1 35.00 1.51 -37.71
C PHE A 1 33.65 1.71 -38.40
N GLY A 2 33.28 0.88 -39.35
CA GLY A 2 31.96 0.94 -40.02
C GLY A 2 31.62 2.25 -40.74
N GLY A 3 32.60 3.06 -41.15
CA GLY A 3 32.41 4.37 -41.83
C GLY A 3 32.10 5.54 -40.90
N LYS A 4 32.16 5.34 -39.60
CA LYS A 4 32.00 6.38 -38.56
C LYS A 4 33.36 6.90 -38.11
N SER A 5 33.47 8.21 -37.85
CA SER A 5 34.69 8.82 -37.32
C SER A 5 34.65 8.80 -35.78
N TYR A 6 35.68 8.24 -35.18
CA TYR A 6 35.89 8.24 -33.75
C TYR A 6 37.16 9.00 -33.42
N VAL A 7 37.15 9.80 -32.37
CA VAL A 7 38.31 10.49 -31.87
C VAL A 7 38.74 9.82 -30.57
N HIS A 8 39.94 9.27 -30.55
CA HIS A 8 40.59 8.81 -29.34
C HIS A 8 41.10 10.01 -28.57
N TYR A 9 40.58 10.24 -27.39
CA TYR A 9 40.98 11.34 -26.51
C TYR A 9 41.95 10.82 -25.47
N THR A 10 43.20 11.26 -25.51
CA THR A 10 44.17 11.09 -24.45
C THR A 10 44.25 12.39 -23.69
N GLY A 11 43.95 12.40 -22.38
CA GLY A 11 44.02 13.57 -21.54
C GLY A 11 45.39 14.27 -21.63
N ASP A 12 45.40 15.57 -21.61
CA ASP A 12 46.43 16.62 -21.53
C ASP A 12 47.87 16.40 -22.03
N GLY A 13 48.14 15.35 -22.78
CA GLY A 13 49.43 15.16 -23.44
C GLY A 13 50.61 14.80 -22.51
N GLY A 14 50.35 14.41 -21.25
CA GLY A 14 51.34 13.94 -20.32
C GLY A 14 51.77 12.49 -20.64
N THR A 15 53.03 12.19 -20.45
CA THR A 15 53.61 10.86 -20.66
C THR A 15 53.50 9.96 -19.41
N ASP A 16 52.69 10.32 -18.47
CA ASP A 16 52.46 9.52 -17.24
C ASP A 16 51.33 8.52 -17.47
N ILE A 17 51.67 7.26 -17.52
CA ILE A 17 50.73 6.14 -17.72
C ILE A 17 49.76 5.93 -16.53
N ASN A 18 49.88 6.69 -15.45
CA ASN A 18 49.00 6.60 -14.30
C ASN A 18 47.85 7.60 -14.31
N ASP A 19 47.85 8.60 -15.22
CA ASP A 19 46.80 9.66 -15.31
C ASP A 19 46.04 9.66 -16.63
N ASN A 20 46.15 8.62 -17.43
CA ASN A 20 45.51 8.60 -18.77
C ASN A 20 44.04 8.28 -18.69
N VAL A 21 43.21 9.29 -18.98
CA VAL A 21 41.81 9.10 -19.32
C VAL A 21 41.71 8.66 -20.77
N TYR A 22 41.23 7.48 -21.02
CA TYR A 22 40.91 7.00 -22.35
C TYR A 22 39.43 7.22 -22.64
N GLY A 23 39.08 7.74 -23.80
CA GLY A 23 37.70 8.01 -24.18
C GLY A 23 37.45 7.84 -25.67
N PHE A 24 36.21 7.59 -26.02
CA PHE A 24 35.70 7.56 -27.38
C PHE A 24 34.67 8.67 -27.56
N TRP A 25 34.80 9.38 -28.67
CA TRP A 25 33.83 10.31 -29.13
C TRP A 25 33.27 9.84 -30.46
N SER A 26 31.95 9.74 -30.58
CA SER A 26 31.27 9.51 -31.87
C SER A 26 30.49 10.75 -32.27
N GLU A 27 30.94 11.44 -33.32
CA GLU A 27 30.23 12.60 -33.88
C GLU A 27 28.82 12.25 -34.36
N SER A 28 28.60 11.03 -34.81
CA SER A 28 27.30 10.59 -35.34
C SER A 28 26.30 10.19 -34.23
N GLU A 29 26.78 9.84 -33.06
CA GLU A 29 25.98 9.43 -31.92
C GLU A 29 26.11 10.43 -30.75
N ASN A 30 27.07 11.35 -30.89
CA ASN A 30 27.37 12.41 -29.95
C ASN A 30 27.58 11.89 -28.51
N LEU A 31 28.19 10.71 -28.40
CA LEU A 31 28.45 9.98 -27.18
C LEU A 31 29.92 10.07 -26.81
N LEU A 32 30.23 10.52 -25.61
CA LEU A 32 31.56 10.46 -25.01
C LEU A 32 31.60 9.44 -23.90
N VAL A 33 32.40 8.39 -24.06
CA VAL A 33 32.71 7.45 -23.01
C VAL A 33 34.16 7.65 -22.58
N SER A 34 34.38 8.03 -21.33
CA SER A 34 35.73 8.24 -20.81
C SER A 34 36.01 7.30 -19.64
N TYR A 35 37.21 6.74 -19.60
CA TYR A 35 37.63 5.74 -18.66
C TYR A 35 39.01 6.06 -18.07
N GLY A 36 39.17 5.95 -16.76
CA GLY A 36 40.43 6.15 -16.07
C GLY A 36 41.17 4.83 -15.88
N ASN A 37 42.20 4.63 -16.70
CA ASN A 37 43.27 3.65 -16.45
C ASN A 37 43.17 2.21 -16.95
N SER A 38 42.84 1.90 -18.23
CA SER A 38 43.29 0.64 -18.83
C SER A 38 43.03 0.45 -20.33
N GLN A 39 43.91 -0.26 -20.98
CA GLN A 39 43.81 -0.73 -22.36
C GLN A 39 42.67 -1.76 -22.57
N THR A 40 42.22 -2.38 -21.50
CA THR A 40 41.19 -3.44 -21.49
C THR A 40 39.81 -2.92 -21.89
N PHE A 41 39.53 -1.62 -21.70
CA PHE A 41 38.28 -0.99 -22.10
C PHE A 41 37.94 -1.14 -23.58
N LEU A 42 38.95 -0.97 -24.45
CA LEU A 42 38.79 -1.04 -25.89
C LEU A 42 38.42 -2.43 -26.40
N ASP A 43 38.82 -3.45 -25.67
CA ASP A 43 38.59 -4.85 -26.03
C ASP A 43 37.23 -5.35 -25.60
N ASN A 44 36.58 -4.64 -24.66
CA ASN A 44 35.34 -5.08 -23.99
C ASN A 44 34.10 -4.25 -24.38
N TYR A 45 34.24 -3.16 -25.12
CA TYR A 45 33.10 -2.38 -25.59
C TYR A 45 32.55 -2.92 -26.93
N ASP A 46 31.35 -3.45 -26.88
CA ASP A 46 30.62 -3.86 -28.09
C ASP A 46 29.90 -2.66 -28.71
N GLN A 47 30.46 -2.14 -29.79
CA GLN A 47 29.93 -0.99 -30.55
C GLN A 47 28.61 -1.28 -31.25
N THR A 48 28.23 -2.54 -31.44
CA THR A 48 27.01 -2.92 -32.12
C THR A 48 25.82 -2.87 -31.18
N ASN A 49 26.05 -3.25 -29.90
CA ASN A 49 25.02 -3.35 -28.89
C ASN A 49 25.18 -2.32 -27.77
N HIS A 50 26.15 -1.41 -27.87
CA HIS A 50 26.49 -0.42 -26.84
C HIS A 50 26.72 -1.05 -25.43
N THR A 51 27.32 -2.24 -25.40
CA THR A 51 27.55 -3.01 -24.19
C THR A 51 28.98 -2.90 -23.71
N LEU A 52 29.16 -2.61 -22.43
CA LEU A 52 30.44 -2.57 -21.77
C LEU A 52 30.51 -3.74 -20.77
N SER A 53 31.52 -4.60 -20.88
CA SER A 53 31.65 -5.78 -20.00
C SER A 53 33.09 -5.99 -19.52
N GLY A 54 33.25 -6.49 -18.29
CA GLY A 54 34.52 -7.01 -17.74
C GLY A 54 35.57 -5.97 -17.38
N HIS A 55 35.37 -5.21 -16.28
CA HIS A 55 36.30 -4.15 -15.83
C HIS A 55 37.08 -4.53 -14.60
N SER A 56 38.28 -3.91 -14.45
CA SER A 56 39.11 -4.06 -13.25
C SER A 56 38.64 -3.18 -12.11
N LYS A 57 38.87 -3.63 -10.88
CA LYS A 57 38.55 -2.91 -9.64
C LYS A 57 39.13 -1.49 -9.61
N ASN A 58 38.37 -0.52 -9.07
CA ASN A 58 38.74 0.85 -8.73
C ASN A 58 38.77 1.87 -9.88
N ASP A 59 38.10 1.63 -10.99
CA ASP A 59 38.05 2.59 -12.07
C ASP A 59 36.79 3.45 -12.04
N ASN A 60 36.90 4.73 -12.37
CA ASN A 60 35.77 5.63 -12.53
C ASN A 60 35.34 5.66 -14.00
N LEU A 61 34.08 5.35 -14.26
CA LEU A 61 33.49 5.43 -15.59
C LEU A 61 32.64 6.67 -15.72
N THR A 62 32.89 7.49 -16.72
CA THR A 62 32.06 8.65 -17.03
C THR A 62 31.50 8.53 -18.45
N ILE A 63 30.19 8.63 -18.57
CA ILE A 63 29.45 8.58 -19.84
C ILE A 63 28.73 9.91 -20.01
N LYS A 64 28.83 10.50 -21.21
CA LYS A 64 28.11 11.72 -21.58
C LYS A 64 27.37 11.49 -22.88
N GLY A 65 26.09 11.78 -22.87
CA GLY A 65 25.22 11.66 -24.01
C GLY A 65 24.93 13.00 -24.71
N SER A 66 24.01 12.96 -25.65
CA SER A 66 23.69 14.05 -26.56
C SER A 66 22.20 14.30 -26.74
N SER A 67 21.85 15.07 -27.78
CA SER A 67 20.45 15.37 -28.15
C SER A 67 19.69 14.22 -28.81
N ASN A 68 20.34 13.11 -29.12
CA ASN A 68 19.70 11.92 -29.70
C ASN A 68 19.55 10.85 -28.60
N GLY A 69 18.44 10.14 -28.59
CA GLY A 69 18.22 9.05 -27.63
C GLY A 69 19.31 7.97 -27.73
N ILE A 70 19.77 7.49 -26.59
CA ILE A 70 20.81 6.48 -26.45
C ILE A 70 20.22 5.22 -25.85
N SER A 71 20.55 4.06 -26.41
CA SER A 71 20.30 2.78 -25.76
C SER A 71 21.60 2.19 -25.26
N MET A 72 21.69 1.93 -23.95
CA MET A 72 22.91 1.49 -23.29
C MET A 72 22.65 0.31 -22.37
N ASN A 73 23.51 -0.69 -22.44
CA ASN A 73 23.55 -1.78 -21.47
C ASN A 73 24.91 -1.79 -20.80
N LEU A 74 24.94 -1.52 -19.49
CA LEU A 74 26.20 -1.46 -18.71
C LEU A 74 26.60 -2.79 -18.10
N GLY A 75 25.91 -3.88 -18.40
CA GLY A 75 26.28 -5.20 -17.90
C GLY A 75 26.33 -5.30 -16.37
N SER A 76 27.09 -6.28 -15.89
CA SER A 76 27.22 -6.57 -14.44
C SER A 76 28.31 -5.71 -13.82
N PHE A 77 27.94 -4.84 -12.89
CA PHE A 77 28.85 -4.13 -12.01
C PHE A 77 28.64 -4.63 -10.56
N GLY A 78 29.68 -5.03 -9.88
CA GLY A 78 29.62 -5.28 -8.43
C GLY A 78 29.17 -6.68 -7.97
N ASN A 79 29.30 -7.71 -8.78
CA ASN A 79 29.06 -9.08 -8.29
C ASN A 79 30.26 -9.60 -7.49
N SER A 80 30.14 -9.72 -6.17
CA SER A 80 31.20 -10.06 -5.21
C SER A 80 31.88 -11.42 -5.44
N ASN A 81 31.41 -12.22 -6.35
CA ASN A 81 31.93 -13.56 -6.65
C ASN A 81 32.82 -13.61 -7.89
N ASP A 82 32.90 -12.54 -8.67
CA ASP A 82 33.78 -12.47 -9.81
C ASP A 82 34.99 -11.56 -9.52
N ALA A 83 36.19 -12.03 -9.77
CA ALA A 83 37.43 -11.28 -9.52
C ALA A 83 37.58 -10.02 -10.40
N ASN A 84 36.62 -9.79 -11.28
CA ASN A 84 36.56 -8.69 -12.24
C ASN A 84 35.51 -7.61 -11.91
N ASP A 85 34.98 -7.58 -10.68
CA ASP A 85 33.94 -6.62 -10.30
C ASP A 85 34.44 -5.18 -10.28
N PHE A 86 33.61 -4.29 -10.84
CA PHE A 86 33.81 -2.85 -10.80
C PHE A 86 33.48 -2.31 -9.39
N SER A 87 34.46 -1.69 -8.74
CA SER A 87 34.30 -1.05 -7.44
C SER A 87 34.53 0.47 -7.48
N GLY A 88 34.53 1.05 -8.67
CA GLY A 88 34.69 2.47 -8.88
C GLY A 88 33.35 3.23 -8.94
N THR A 89 33.40 4.55 -9.09
CA THR A 89 32.22 5.40 -9.25
C THR A 89 31.74 5.41 -10.69
N LEU A 90 30.48 5.06 -10.92
CA LEU A 90 29.81 5.26 -12.20
C LEU A 90 29.22 6.68 -12.25
N THR A 91 29.60 7.45 -13.26
CA THR A 91 29.00 8.75 -13.54
C THR A 91 28.43 8.71 -14.95
N VAL A 92 27.11 8.85 -15.03
CA VAL A 92 26.36 8.95 -16.30
C VAL A 92 25.75 10.34 -16.38
N LYS A 93 25.90 10.97 -17.54
CA LYS A 93 25.17 12.20 -17.87
C LYS A 93 24.72 12.11 -19.33
N LEU A 94 23.44 11.78 -19.50
CA LEU A 94 22.84 11.67 -20.83
C LEU A 94 22.37 13.04 -21.34
N GLY A 95 21.73 13.07 -22.48
CA GLY A 95 21.46 14.31 -23.19
C GLY A 95 20.01 14.76 -23.14
N SER A 96 19.42 15.02 -24.32
CA SER A 96 18.05 15.52 -24.45
C SER A 96 17.18 14.63 -25.35
N GLY A 97 17.59 13.43 -25.63
CA GLY A 97 16.79 12.44 -26.33
C GLY A 97 16.16 11.46 -25.35
N ALA A 98 15.16 10.70 -25.80
CA ALA A 98 14.63 9.60 -25.01
C ALA A 98 15.69 8.50 -24.86
N ASP A 99 16.24 8.36 -23.67
CA ASP A 99 17.37 7.50 -23.39
C ASP A 99 16.90 6.19 -22.71
N TYR A 100 17.60 5.11 -23.00
CA TYR A 100 17.37 3.82 -22.39
C TYR A 100 18.67 3.30 -21.78
N MET A 101 18.65 3.01 -20.49
CA MET A 101 19.78 2.47 -19.76
C MET A 101 19.39 1.17 -19.04
N SER A 102 20.18 0.13 -19.18
CA SER A 102 20.10 -1.08 -18.38
C SER A 102 21.37 -1.24 -17.57
N TRP A 103 21.23 -1.47 -16.28
CA TRP A 103 22.34 -1.59 -15.35
C TRP A 103 22.11 -2.73 -14.34
N TYR A 104 23.09 -3.61 -14.23
CA TYR A 104 23.15 -4.61 -13.18
C TYR A 104 24.02 -4.08 -12.02
N ALA A 105 23.37 -3.64 -10.95
CA ALA A 105 24.03 -2.96 -9.83
C ALA A 105 24.76 -3.92 -8.85
N GLY A 106 24.50 -5.21 -8.93
CA GLY A 106 25.14 -6.22 -8.07
C GLY A 106 24.98 -5.92 -6.57
N THR A 107 26.03 -6.15 -5.80
CA THR A 107 26.11 -5.87 -4.35
C THR A 107 26.94 -4.63 -4.02
N ASP A 108 27.19 -3.75 -5.01
CA ASP A 108 28.06 -2.60 -4.84
C ASP A 108 27.50 -1.60 -3.82
N SER A 109 28.40 -1.09 -2.97
CA SER A 109 28.09 -0.09 -1.92
C SER A 109 28.63 1.31 -2.26
N THR A 110 29.13 1.54 -3.48
CA THR A 110 29.63 2.84 -3.92
C THR A 110 28.50 3.76 -4.36
N ASP A 111 28.69 5.07 -4.11
CA ASP A 111 27.72 6.09 -4.54
C ASP A 111 27.92 6.39 -6.03
N HIS A 112 26.98 5.96 -6.87
CA HIS A 112 26.96 6.26 -8.30
C HIS A 112 26.19 7.53 -8.59
N SER A 113 26.52 8.21 -9.67
CA SER A 113 25.82 9.42 -10.12
C SER A 113 25.29 9.22 -11.54
N ILE A 114 23.98 9.18 -11.69
CA ILE A 114 23.28 8.98 -12.94
C ILE A 114 22.34 10.18 -13.16
N ASP A 115 22.47 10.82 -14.31
CA ASP A 115 21.67 11.96 -14.77
C ASP A 115 21.22 11.61 -16.19
N LEU A 116 19.94 11.31 -16.38
CA LEU A 116 19.41 10.89 -17.69
C LEU A 116 19.19 12.07 -18.63
N GLY A 117 18.96 13.26 -18.09
CA GLY A 117 18.99 14.49 -18.87
C GLY A 117 17.63 15.08 -19.21
N ALA A 118 17.23 15.05 -20.46
CA ALA A 118 15.92 15.51 -20.89
C ALA A 118 15.38 14.61 -21.99
N GLY A 119 14.11 14.32 -21.94
CA GLY A 119 13.45 13.33 -22.80
C GLY A 119 12.65 12.40 -21.90
N ASP A 120 11.91 11.49 -22.48
CA ASP A 120 11.21 10.46 -21.73
C ASP A 120 12.15 9.26 -21.58
N ASP A 121 12.85 9.19 -20.45
CA ASP A 121 13.96 8.28 -20.23
C ASP A 121 13.54 7.03 -19.44
N ILE A 122 14.26 5.93 -19.67
CA ILE A 122 14.01 4.67 -18.95
C ILE A 122 15.33 4.10 -18.44
N ILE A 123 15.39 3.86 -17.13
CA ILE A 123 16.47 3.10 -16.53
C ILE A 123 15.95 1.78 -15.95
N TYR A 124 16.58 0.68 -16.36
CA TYR A 124 16.40 -0.65 -15.77
C TYR A 124 17.54 -0.94 -14.81
N ILE A 125 17.20 -1.28 -13.59
CA ILE A 125 18.16 -1.61 -12.54
C ILE A 125 17.90 -3.04 -12.06
N THR A 126 18.82 -3.93 -12.35
CA THR A 126 18.82 -5.28 -11.80
C THR A 126 19.76 -5.32 -10.60
N THR A 127 19.30 -5.74 -9.44
CA THR A 127 20.11 -5.77 -8.23
C THR A 127 19.80 -7.01 -7.40
N ASP A 128 20.87 -7.57 -6.81
CA ASP A 128 20.80 -8.59 -5.77
C ASP A 128 20.99 -7.99 -4.36
N ALA A 129 21.16 -6.66 -4.27
CA ALA A 129 21.42 -5.97 -3.00
C ALA A 129 20.13 -5.44 -2.37
N ASN A 130 19.97 -5.67 -1.06
CA ASN A 130 18.86 -5.11 -0.26
C ASN A 130 18.96 -3.59 0.00
N ALA A 131 19.93 -2.90 -0.59
CA ALA A 131 20.11 -1.46 -0.48
C ALA A 131 20.94 -0.95 -1.65
N LEU A 132 20.27 -0.42 -2.67
CA LEU A 132 20.91 0.40 -3.69
C LEU A 132 21.34 1.73 -3.08
N ARG A 133 22.57 2.14 -3.36
CA ARG A 133 23.07 3.47 -3.03
C ARG A 133 23.32 4.24 -4.31
N PHE A 134 22.59 5.33 -4.43
CA PHE A 134 22.87 6.33 -5.45
C PHE A 134 23.37 7.59 -4.75
N GLY A 135 24.52 8.12 -5.16
CA GLY A 135 24.90 9.48 -4.84
C GLY A 135 23.96 10.48 -5.54
N LYS A 136 23.55 10.14 -6.77
CA LYS A 136 22.53 10.85 -7.54
C LYS A 136 21.90 9.89 -8.55
N LEU A 137 20.59 9.82 -8.60
CA LEU A 137 19.81 9.25 -9.68
C LEU A 137 18.78 10.29 -10.09
N ASP A 138 18.92 10.87 -11.28
CA ASP A 138 18.14 12.00 -11.78
C ASP A 138 17.56 11.63 -13.15
N GLY A 139 16.24 11.56 -13.25
CA GLY A 139 15.53 11.39 -14.51
C GLY A 139 15.73 12.61 -15.40
N GLY A 140 15.53 13.79 -14.84
CA GLY A 140 15.78 15.04 -15.52
C GLY A 140 14.51 15.78 -15.92
N ALA A 141 14.29 16.00 -17.20
CA ALA A 141 13.11 16.68 -17.69
C ALA A 141 12.39 15.83 -18.73
N GLY A 142 11.18 15.45 -18.48
CA GLY A 142 10.38 14.56 -19.31
C GLY A 142 9.43 13.73 -18.49
N SER A 143 9.06 12.59 -19.01
CA SER A 143 8.35 11.55 -18.27
C SER A 143 9.28 10.35 -18.10
N ASP A 144 9.97 10.30 -16.98
CA ASP A 144 11.07 9.39 -16.75
C ASP A 144 10.63 8.17 -15.95
N THR A 145 11.22 7.02 -16.26
CA THR A 145 10.85 5.76 -15.62
C THR A 145 12.05 5.05 -15.04
N VAL A 146 11.97 4.69 -13.76
CA VAL A 146 12.88 3.72 -13.16
C VAL A 146 12.18 2.39 -12.98
N LYS A 147 12.81 1.31 -13.44
CA LYS A 147 12.32 -0.08 -13.32
C LYS A 147 13.35 -0.93 -12.61
N PHE A 148 12.88 -1.65 -11.60
CA PHE A 148 13.70 -2.61 -10.91
C PHE A 148 13.37 -4.03 -11.35
N GLU A 149 14.39 -4.86 -11.47
CA GLU A 149 14.27 -6.29 -11.72
C GLU A 149 15.01 -7.05 -10.62
N GLY A 150 14.38 -8.08 -10.09
CA GLY A 150 14.91 -8.90 -9.00
C GLY A 150 13.83 -9.20 -7.98
N THR A 151 14.18 -9.99 -6.95
CA THR A 151 13.27 -10.42 -5.88
C THR A 151 13.55 -9.71 -4.56
N ASN A 152 14.37 -8.68 -4.57
CA ASN A 152 14.76 -7.95 -3.37
C ASN A 152 13.82 -6.77 -3.11
N THR A 153 13.58 -6.50 -1.83
CA THR A 153 12.84 -5.33 -1.35
C THR A 153 13.55 -4.03 -1.70
N ILE A 154 12.86 -3.10 -2.33
CA ILE A 154 13.40 -1.81 -2.76
C ILE A 154 12.73 -0.68 -2.00
N PRO A 155 13.45 0.05 -1.15
CA PRO A 155 12.99 1.31 -0.59
C PRO A 155 13.35 2.46 -1.55
N LEU A 156 12.44 2.89 -2.40
CA LEU A 156 12.65 4.00 -3.32
C LEU A 156 11.67 5.14 -3.05
N THR A 157 12.23 6.32 -2.81
CA THR A 157 11.48 7.55 -2.64
C THR A 157 11.98 8.60 -3.64
N LEU A 158 11.07 9.19 -4.41
CA LEU A 158 11.43 10.21 -5.42
C LEU A 158 11.99 11.50 -4.82
N THR A 159 11.73 11.76 -3.54
CA THR A 159 12.13 13.01 -2.87
C THR A 159 13.34 12.87 -1.96
N THR A 160 13.90 11.67 -1.75
CA THR A 160 15.03 11.44 -0.84
C THR A 160 16.31 11.05 -1.56
N ALA A 161 17.42 11.22 -0.81
CA ALA A 161 18.79 11.08 -1.27
C ALA A 161 18.97 9.98 -2.32
N GLY A 162 19.09 10.37 -3.56
CA GLY A 162 19.50 9.54 -4.65
C GLY A 162 18.57 9.47 -5.85
N ALA A 163 17.26 9.60 -5.72
CA ALA A 163 16.34 9.58 -6.88
C ALA A 163 15.48 10.83 -6.93
N VAL A 164 15.52 11.56 -8.03
CA VAL A 164 14.76 12.81 -8.26
C VAL A 164 14.28 12.87 -9.71
N ASN A 165 13.20 13.60 -9.96
CA ASN A 165 12.66 13.84 -11.29
C ASN A 165 12.36 12.53 -12.07
N PHE A 166 11.71 11.58 -11.41
CA PHE A 166 11.07 10.43 -12.06
C PHE A 166 9.58 10.52 -11.80
N GLU A 167 8.80 10.40 -12.85
CA GLU A 167 7.34 10.37 -12.78
C GLU A 167 6.82 8.95 -12.60
N ASN A 168 7.62 7.96 -13.02
CA ASN A 168 7.19 6.57 -13.02
C ASN A 168 8.18 5.67 -12.28
N ILE A 169 7.65 4.85 -11.36
CA ILE A 169 8.43 3.81 -10.68
C ILE A 169 7.76 2.46 -10.89
N ARG A 170 8.57 1.47 -11.23
CA ARG A 170 8.17 0.07 -11.18
C ARG A 170 9.11 -0.70 -10.27
N GLY A 171 8.56 -1.31 -9.21
CA GLY A 171 9.22 -2.23 -8.32
C GLY A 171 9.56 -3.56 -8.97
N GLY A 172 10.12 -4.45 -8.21
CA GLY A 172 10.59 -5.76 -8.64
C GLY A 172 9.69 -6.91 -8.21
N GLY A 173 10.28 -7.97 -7.67
CA GLY A 173 9.57 -9.14 -7.18
C GLY A 173 9.73 -9.33 -5.66
N GLY A 174 10.07 -8.28 -4.92
CA GLY A 174 10.16 -8.27 -3.46
C GLY A 174 9.09 -7.37 -2.86
N ASN A 175 8.98 -7.35 -1.54
CA ASN A 175 8.10 -6.43 -0.84
C ASN A 175 8.68 -5.02 -0.87
N ASP A 176 8.19 -4.17 -1.74
CA ASP A 176 8.77 -2.87 -2.03
C ASP A 176 8.13 -1.74 -1.20
N ASN A 177 8.89 -0.68 -0.96
CA ASN A 177 8.39 0.54 -0.36
C ASN A 177 8.64 1.69 -1.34
N ILE A 178 7.62 2.09 -2.07
CA ILE A 178 7.67 3.05 -3.17
C ILE A 178 6.95 4.32 -2.77
N SER A 179 7.61 5.46 -3.00
CA SER A 179 7.03 6.77 -2.71
C SER A 179 7.21 7.71 -3.88
N GLY A 180 6.12 8.31 -4.30
CA GLY A 180 6.08 9.40 -5.26
C GLY A 180 6.50 10.75 -4.68
N ASP A 181 6.06 11.82 -5.32
CA ASP A 181 6.29 13.20 -4.89
C ASP A 181 4.98 14.03 -4.90
N ASN A 182 5.03 15.31 -5.26
CA ASN A 182 3.81 16.14 -5.36
C ASN A 182 3.35 16.37 -6.82
N ASN A 183 3.88 15.61 -7.76
CA ASN A 183 3.46 15.65 -9.16
C ASN A 183 2.71 14.36 -9.49
N ASP A 184 2.02 14.34 -10.63
CA ASP A 184 1.31 13.16 -11.11
C ASP A 184 2.31 12.01 -11.38
N ASN A 185 2.20 10.91 -10.63
CA ASN A 185 3.10 9.77 -10.69
C ASN A 185 2.39 8.49 -11.20
N ILE A 186 3.14 7.55 -11.75
CA ILE A 186 2.71 6.18 -12.01
C ILE A 186 3.61 5.23 -11.23
N LEU A 187 3.06 4.63 -10.17
CA LEU A 187 3.80 3.82 -9.23
C LEU A 187 3.25 2.39 -9.24
N THR A 188 4.12 1.41 -9.42
CA THR A 188 3.74 0.00 -9.48
C THR A 188 4.68 -0.85 -8.63
N GLY A 189 4.14 -1.66 -7.73
CA GLY A 189 4.92 -2.58 -6.87
C GLY A 189 5.49 -3.74 -7.68
N SER A 190 4.70 -4.38 -8.47
CA SER A 190 4.87 -5.63 -9.22
C SER A 190 4.55 -6.84 -8.35
N ASN A 191 5.51 -7.75 -8.07
CA ASN A 191 5.26 -8.92 -7.24
C ASN A 191 5.71 -8.64 -5.81
N GLY A 192 5.03 -9.19 -4.84
CA GLY A 192 5.32 -9.00 -3.42
C GLY A 192 4.32 -8.08 -2.73
N ALA A 193 4.28 -8.15 -1.41
CA ALA A 193 3.42 -7.29 -0.60
C ALA A 193 4.05 -5.88 -0.49
N ASP A 194 3.54 -4.94 -1.29
CA ASP A 194 4.12 -3.65 -1.51
C ASP A 194 3.44 -2.54 -0.68
N ASN A 195 4.20 -1.50 -0.39
CA ASN A 195 3.70 -0.29 0.25
C ASN A 195 4.00 0.90 -0.67
N ILE A 196 2.95 1.47 -1.26
CA ILE A 196 3.05 2.49 -2.30
C ILE A 196 2.33 3.76 -1.84
N SER A 197 3.00 4.91 -1.95
CA SER A 197 2.45 6.22 -1.58
C SER A 197 2.65 7.24 -2.70
N GLY A 198 1.55 7.82 -3.23
CA GLY A 198 1.58 8.88 -4.25
C GLY A 198 2.04 10.22 -3.69
N TYR A 199 1.55 10.62 -2.53
CA TYR A 199 1.64 11.91 -1.83
C TYR A 199 0.75 12.98 -2.42
N GLY A 200 1.06 13.56 -3.53
CA GLY A 200 0.22 14.60 -4.15
C GLY A 200 0.39 14.63 -5.65
N GLY A 201 -0.57 15.22 -6.34
CA GLY A 201 -0.75 15.04 -7.77
C GLY A 201 -1.94 14.13 -8.04
N ASN A 202 -2.20 13.83 -9.30
CA ASN A 202 -3.20 12.82 -9.66
C ASN A 202 -2.45 11.55 -10.05
N ASP A 203 -2.34 10.63 -9.10
CA ASP A 203 -1.45 9.49 -9.21
C ASP A 203 -2.15 8.24 -9.75
N ILE A 204 -1.39 7.33 -10.31
CA ILE A 204 -1.84 5.98 -10.65
C ILE A 204 -0.98 5.00 -9.85
N LEU A 205 -1.59 4.32 -8.88
CA LEU A 205 -0.96 3.34 -8.03
C LEU A 205 -1.47 1.94 -8.37
N GLY A 206 -0.56 0.99 -8.52
CA GLY A 206 -0.90 -0.41 -8.73
C GLY A 206 -0.04 -1.32 -7.86
N GLY A 207 -0.67 -2.21 -7.09
CA GLY A 207 0.05 -3.28 -6.40
C GLY A 207 0.81 -4.14 -7.40
N HIS A 208 0.16 -4.48 -8.51
CA HIS A 208 0.77 -5.23 -9.61
C HIS A 208 0.63 -4.52 -10.97
N ASN A 209 1.30 -5.05 -12.00
CA ASN A 209 1.39 -4.51 -13.36
C ASN A 209 0.03 -4.51 -14.08
N SER A 210 -0.72 -3.42 -14.05
CA SER A 210 -1.88 -3.00 -14.89
C SER A 210 -2.80 -4.07 -15.57
N SER A 211 -2.68 -5.36 -15.27
CA SER A 211 -3.56 -6.40 -15.77
C SER A 211 -3.98 -7.34 -14.66
N VAL A 212 -5.27 -7.41 -14.44
CA VAL A 212 -6.03 -8.10 -13.39
C VAL A 212 -5.83 -9.63 -13.30
N SER A 213 -4.75 -10.22 -13.79
CA SER A 213 -4.75 -11.69 -13.98
C SER A 213 -3.42 -12.43 -13.99
N ASP A 214 -2.40 -12.00 -13.30
CA ASP A 214 -1.16 -12.78 -13.30
C ASP A 214 -0.85 -13.61 -12.05
N GLY A 215 -1.82 -13.75 -11.16
CA GLY A 215 -1.81 -14.83 -10.16
C GLY A 215 -0.89 -14.61 -8.96
N ASP A 216 -0.47 -13.39 -8.70
CA ASP A 216 0.10 -13.01 -7.42
C ASP A 216 -1.05 -12.60 -6.49
N ASP A 217 -1.16 -13.30 -5.36
CA ASP A 217 -2.15 -13.05 -4.31
C ASP A 217 -1.49 -12.25 -3.16
N ASP A 218 -0.59 -11.31 -3.47
CA ASP A 218 0.12 -10.51 -2.48
C ASP A 218 -0.76 -9.36 -1.95
N ASN A 219 -0.53 -8.98 -0.70
CA ASN A 219 -1.37 -8.00 0.00
C ASN A 219 -0.67 -6.63 0.00
N ASP A 220 -1.16 -5.72 -0.81
CA ASP A 220 -0.58 -4.40 -1.00
C ASP A 220 -1.22 -3.32 -0.13
N ILE A 221 -0.45 -2.27 0.12
CA ILE A 221 -0.90 -1.08 0.81
C ILE A 221 -0.69 0.11 -0.11
N LEU A 222 -1.79 0.75 -0.53
CA LEU A 222 -1.79 1.85 -1.48
C LEU A 222 -2.34 3.12 -0.82
N TYR A 223 -1.56 4.19 -0.82
CA TYR A 223 -1.94 5.51 -0.35
C TYR A 223 -1.86 6.50 -1.52
N GLY A 224 -2.98 6.98 -2.02
CA GLY A 224 -3.03 8.01 -3.07
C GLY A 224 -2.44 9.32 -2.56
N GLY A 225 -3.10 9.96 -1.64
CA GLY A 225 -2.63 11.16 -0.96
C GLY A 225 -3.47 12.38 -1.21
N ALA A 226 -3.00 13.35 -1.96
CA ALA A 226 -3.78 14.53 -2.31
C ALA A 226 -3.86 14.71 -3.82
N GLY A 227 -5.04 14.72 -4.37
CA GLY A 227 -5.31 14.76 -5.79
C GLY A 227 -6.45 13.82 -6.15
N ASN A 228 -6.65 13.58 -7.42
CA ASN A 228 -7.65 12.61 -7.87
C ASN A 228 -6.92 11.36 -8.38
N ASP A 229 -6.80 10.38 -7.52
CA ASP A 229 -5.93 9.24 -7.71
C ASP A 229 -6.67 8.02 -8.29
N ILE A 230 -5.91 7.11 -8.87
CA ILE A 230 -6.41 5.82 -9.35
C ILE A 230 -5.61 4.70 -8.69
N LEU A 231 -6.28 3.88 -7.87
CA LEU A 231 -5.67 2.80 -7.12
C LEU A 231 -6.18 1.45 -7.61
N TYR A 232 -5.26 0.51 -7.86
CA TYR A 232 -5.53 -0.87 -8.27
C TYR A 232 -4.85 -1.84 -7.30
N GLY A 233 -5.60 -2.55 -6.48
CA GLY A 233 -5.10 -3.61 -5.58
C GLY A 233 -4.68 -4.86 -6.35
N THR A 234 -5.50 -5.30 -7.31
CA THR A 234 -5.37 -6.47 -8.20
C THR A 234 -5.82 -7.80 -7.57
N ALA A 235 -4.97 -8.56 -6.94
CA ALA A 235 -5.33 -9.76 -6.20
C ALA A 235 -4.68 -9.72 -4.81
N GLY A 236 -5.16 -10.53 -3.86
CA GLY A 236 -4.73 -10.47 -2.47
C GLY A 236 -5.68 -9.66 -1.60
N ALA A 237 -5.34 -9.47 -0.34
CA ALA A 237 -6.11 -8.65 0.59
C ALA A 237 -5.46 -7.27 0.71
N ASN A 238 -5.90 -6.33 -0.13
CA ASN A 238 -5.27 -5.04 -0.29
C ASN A 238 -5.89 -3.98 0.63
N MET A 239 -5.08 -3.03 1.05
CA MET A 239 -5.54 -1.85 1.77
C MET A 239 -5.33 -0.61 0.90
N MET A 240 -6.42 0.12 0.61
CA MET A 240 -6.41 1.30 -0.23
C MET A 240 -6.96 2.50 0.51
N ASP A 241 -6.22 3.59 0.44
CA ASP A 241 -6.57 4.89 1.00
C ASP A 241 -6.37 5.94 -0.10
N GLY A 242 -7.45 6.44 -0.68
CA GLY A 242 -7.37 7.46 -1.72
C GLY A 242 -6.79 8.77 -1.19
N GLY A 243 -7.22 9.18 -0.01
CA GLY A 243 -6.81 10.44 0.60
C GLY A 243 -7.78 11.56 0.29
N THR A 244 -7.27 12.75 -0.04
CA THR A 244 -8.11 13.91 -0.35
C THR A 244 -8.28 14.10 -1.85
N GLY A 245 -9.51 14.26 -2.30
CA GLY A 245 -9.86 14.41 -3.72
C GLY A 245 -11.01 13.51 -4.08
N GLN A 246 -11.20 13.28 -5.38
CA GLN A 246 -12.10 12.22 -5.85
C GLN A 246 -11.27 11.08 -6.41
N ASP A 247 -11.17 10.00 -5.67
CA ASP A 247 -10.32 8.88 -6.02
C ASP A 247 -11.11 7.73 -6.64
N ASN A 248 -10.46 6.95 -7.50
CA ASN A 248 -11.03 5.73 -8.05
C ASN A 248 -10.26 4.53 -7.50
N MET A 249 -10.92 3.67 -6.73
CA MET A 249 -10.32 2.50 -6.11
C MET A 249 -10.93 1.22 -6.65
N THR A 250 -10.09 0.29 -7.03
CA THR A 250 -10.46 -1.07 -7.48
C THR A 250 -9.67 -2.09 -6.68
N GLY A 251 -10.34 -2.86 -5.82
CA GLY A 251 -9.71 -3.88 -4.96
C GLY A 251 -9.20 -5.06 -5.76
N GLY A 252 -10.04 -5.58 -6.62
CA GLY A 252 -9.77 -6.75 -7.43
C GLY A 252 -10.29 -8.03 -6.80
N ASN A 253 -9.45 -9.06 -6.75
CA ASN A 253 -9.82 -10.31 -6.12
C ASN A 253 -9.22 -10.38 -4.71
N GLY A 254 -10.01 -10.69 -3.72
CA GLY A 254 -9.53 -10.87 -2.34
C GLY A 254 -10.46 -10.24 -1.33
N ASN A 255 -9.95 -10.01 -0.14
CA ASN A 255 -10.67 -9.34 0.94
C ASN A 255 -10.06 -7.95 1.12
N ASP A 256 -10.55 -6.99 0.37
CA ASP A 256 -9.96 -5.68 0.30
C ASP A 256 -10.50 -4.72 1.36
N THR A 257 -9.69 -3.75 1.75
CA THR A 257 -10.07 -2.71 2.70
C THR A 257 -9.95 -1.33 2.06
N PHE A 258 -11.08 -0.65 1.93
CA PHE A 258 -11.16 0.72 1.41
C PHE A 258 -11.29 1.70 2.56
N ILE A 259 -10.31 2.56 2.75
CA ILE A 259 -10.25 3.52 3.87
C ILE A 259 -11.05 4.77 3.52
N ILE A 260 -11.91 5.20 4.45
CA ILE A 260 -12.59 6.50 4.40
C ILE A 260 -12.43 7.24 5.73
N ARG A 261 -12.33 8.55 5.66
CA ARG A 261 -12.27 9.43 6.85
C ARG A 261 -12.94 10.78 6.58
N SER A 262 -13.22 11.52 7.65
CA SER A 262 -13.67 12.92 7.50
C SER A 262 -12.55 13.80 6.95
N GLY A 263 -12.88 14.57 5.93
CA GLY A 263 -11.96 15.49 5.24
C GLY A 263 -11.40 14.95 3.92
N ASP A 264 -11.63 13.68 3.58
CA ASP A 264 -11.24 13.13 2.27
C ASP A 264 -12.20 13.58 1.17
N GLY A 265 -13.51 13.59 1.46
CA GLY A 265 -14.54 13.99 0.55
C GLY A 265 -14.94 15.47 0.63
N GLY A 266 -16.18 15.78 0.22
CA GLY A 266 -16.66 17.16 0.22
C GLY A 266 -18.17 17.32 0.20
N SER A 267 -18.62 18.53 -0.10
CA SER A 267 -20.05 18.91 -0.06
C SER A 267 -20.83 18.49 -1.31
N ALA A 268 -20.15 18.14 -2.39
CA ALA A 268 -20.77 17.64 -3.61
C ALA A 268 -20.52 16.15 -3.78
N LEU A 269 -21.44 15.45 -4.43
CA LEU A 269 -21.30 14.02 -4.70
C LEU A 269 -20.08 13.72 -5.62
N THR A 270 -19.63 14.69 -6.39
CA THR A 270 -18.41 14.62 -7.20
C THR A 270 -17.13 14.76 -6.41
N ASP A 271 -17.21 14.97 -5.13
CA ASP A 271 -16.04 15.05 -4.25
C ASP A 271 -15.81 13.70 -3.53
N ALA A 272 -16.75 12.77 -3.66
CA ALA A 272 -16.67 11.44 -3.04
C ALA A 272 -15.81 10.48 -3.85
N ASP A 273 -15.10 9.62 -3.17
CA ASP A 273 -14.37 8.53 -3.80
C ASP A 273 -15.29 7.52 -4.48
N ILE A 274 -14.77 6.83 -5.47
CA ILE A 274 -15.51 5.80 -6.20
C ILE A 274 -14.84 4.45 -5.95
N ILE A 275 -15.52 3.59 -5.20
CA ILE A 275 -15.13 2.20 -5.03
C ILE A 275 -15.82 1.39 -6.13
N MET A 276 -15.02 0.87 -7.05
CA MET A 276 -15.47 0.37 -8.35
C MET A 276 -16.06 -1.04 -8.28
N ASP A 277 -15.60 -1.87 -7.36
CA ASP A 277 -15.85 -3.31 -7.34
C ASP A 277 -16.11 -3.91 -5.95
N PHE A 278 -16.57 -3.12 -4.99
CA PHE A 278 -16.88 -3.55 -3.63
C PHE A 278 -17.75 -4.81 -3.60
N GLN A 279 -17.29 -5.86 -2.93
CA GLN A 279 -17.95 -7.15 -2.78
C GLN A 279 -18.51 -7.30 -1.35
N ASP A 280 -19.82 -7.16 -1.21
CA ASP A 280 -20.56 -7.36 0.04
C ASP A 280 -20.21 -8.71 0.71
N GLY A 281 -19.83 -8.66 1.98
CA GLY A 281 -19.42 -9.81 2.79
C GLY A 281 -18.01 -10.37 2.48
N THR A 282 -17.24 -9.68 1.63
CA THR A 282 -15.85 -10.02 1.30
C THR A 282 -14.97 -8.82 1.61
N ASP A 283 -15.29 -7.66 1.05
CA ASP A 283 -14.55 -6.43 1.25
C ASP A 283 -15.06 -5.64 2.46
N VAL A 284 -14.21 -4.73 2.94
CA VAL A 284 -14.47 -3.94 4.14
C VAL A 284 -14.22 -2.45 3.88
N ILE A 285 -15.10 -1.61 4.41
CA ILE A 285 -14.86 -0.17 4.50
C ILE A 285 -14.16 0.13 5.82
N GLY A 286 -12.91 0.59 5.76
CA GLY A 286 -12.10 0.96 6.91
C GLY A 286 -12.40 2.38 7.39
N LEU A 287 -12.94 2.54 8.58
CA LEU A 287 -13.22 3.83 9.20
C LEU A 287 -11.97 4.37 9.89
N SER A 288 -11.50 5.54 9.48
CA SER A 288 -10.30 6.17 9.99
C SER A 288 -10.58 7.55 10.61
N GLY A 289 -9.58 8.13 11.29
CA GLY A 289 -9.67 9.48 11.86
C GLY A 289 -10.71 9.66 12.96
N GLY A 290 -11.15 8.58 13.61
CA GLY A 290 -12.17 8.60 14.66
C GLY A 290 -13.61 8.59 14.14
N LEU A 291 -13.80 8.36 12.85
CA LEU A 291 -15.12 8.15 12.23
C LEU A 291 -15.74 6.85 12.74
N ASN A 292 -17.02 6.88 13.10
CA ASN A 292 -17.76 5.71 13.56
C ASN A 292 -18.92 5.41 12.60
N PHE A 293 -19.41 4.18 12.63
CA PHE A 293 -20.55 3.79 11.78
C PHE A 293 -21.82 4.64 12.03
N ASP A 294 -22.09 5.00 13.28
CA ASP A 294 -23.24 5.86 13.63
C ASP A 294 -23.16 7.29 13.08
N ASP A 295 -21.96 7.74 12.69
CA ASP A 295 -21.76 9.04 12.05
C ASP A 295 -22.21 9.04 10.58
N LEU A 296 -22.48 7.86 10.01
CA LEU A 296 -22.72 7.69 8.59
C LEU A 296 -24.21 7.66 8.24
N THR A 297 -24.52 8.19 7.07
CA THR A 297 -25.74 7.93 6.32
C THR A 297 -25.39 7.10 5.10
N ILE A 298 -25.92 5.89 5.02
CA ILE A 298 -25.77 4.95 3.90
C ILE A 298 -27.11 4.94 3.17
N ALA A 299 -27.11 5.32 1.90
CA ALA A 299 -28.34 5.48 1.13
C ALA A 299 -28.17 5.07 -0.33
N GLN A 300 -29.26 4.58 -0.92
CA GLN A 300 -29.30 4.37 -2.36
C GLN A 300 -29.22 5.70 -3.11
N GLY A 301 -28.37 5.80 -4.11
CA GLY A 301 -28.27 6.96 -4.98
C GLY A 301 -29.53 7.19 -5.79
N SER A 302 -29.57 8.30 -6.53
CA SER A 302 -30.69 8.67 -7.37
C SER A 302 -30.26 9.13 -8.76
N GLY A 303 -31.17 9.16 -9.72
CA GLY A 303 -30.83 9.55 -11.09
C GLY A 303 -29.83 8.62 -11.75
N SER A 304 -28.72 9.15 -12.24
CA SER A 304 -27.60 8.36 -12.80
C SER A 304 -26.94 7.42 -11.79
N ASN A 305 -27.04 7.75 -10.51
CA ASN A 305 -26.43 6.97 -9.43
C ASN A 305 -27.41 5.99 -8.76
N SER A 306 -28.57 5.73 -9.36
CA SER A 306 -29.63 4.90 -8.77
C SER A 306 -29.25 3.44 -8.55
N SER A 307 -28.16 2.96 -9.14
CA SER A 307 -27.59 1.62 -8.91
C SER A 307 -26.47 1.59 -7.87
N HIS A 308 -26.08 2.72 -7.30
CA HIS A 308 -24.91 2.85 -6.42
C HIS A 308 -25.35 3.15 -4.99
N THR A 309 -24.55 2.72 -4.02
CA THR A 309 -24.67 3.13 -2.62
C THR A 309 -23.81 4.36 -2.37
N ILE A 310 -24.37 5.31 -1.64
CA ILE A 310 -23.70 6.56 -1.27
C ILE A 310 -23.50 6.58 0.23
N ILE A 311 -22.27 6.81 0.65
CA ILE A 311 -21.85 6.95 2.04
C ILE A 311 -21.49 8.40 2.30
N ARG A 312 -22.07 8.99 3.36
CA ARG A 312 -21.80 10.38 3.76
C ARG A 312 -21.83 10.54 5.28
N ILE A 313 -21.17 11.55 5.79
CA ILE A 313 -21.26 11.93 7.20
C ILE A 313 -22.61 12.60 7.44
N THR A 314 -23.39 12.10 8.38
CA THR A 314 -24.75 12.57 8.68
C THR A 314 -24.76 14.03 9.14
N SER A 315 -23.82 14.42 10.02
CA SER A 315 -23.78 15.73 10.67
C SER A 315 -23.32 16.87 9.75
N SER A 316 -22.30 16.62 8.93
CA SER A 316 -21.73 17.62 7.99
C SER A 316 -22.38 17.57 6.61
N GLY A 317 -22.91 16.41 6.22
CA GLY A 317 -23.39 16.14 4.87
C GLY A 317 -22.28 15.86 3.86
N GLU A 318 -21.04 15.73 4.33
CA GLU A 318 -19.86 15.40 3.54
C GLU A 318 -20.03 14.03 2.87
N TYR A 319 -19.86 13.97 1.57
CA TYR A 319 -19.88 12.73 0.79
C TYR A 319 -18.48 12.09 0.86
N LEU A 320 -18.43 10.84 1.30
CA LEU A 320 -17.17 10.11 1.47
C LEU A 320 -16.92 9.10 0.35
N ALA A 321 -17.94 8.26 0.04
CA ALA A 321 -17.74 7.21 -0.95
C ALA A 321 -19.02 6.90 -1.74
N ILE A 322 -18.81 6.42 -2.97
CA ILE A 322 -19.80 5.82 -3.86
C ILE A 322 -19.38 4.37 -4.11
N LEU A 323 -20.16 3.42 -3.59
CA LEU A 323 -19.97 2.01 -3.90
C LEU A 323 -20.69 1.71 -5.23
N GLN A 324 -19.92 1.46 -6.27
CA GLN A 324 -20.47 1.33 -7.62
C GLN A 324 -21.23 0.00 -7.79
N ASN A 325 -22.47 0.08 -8.29
CA ASN A 325 -23.36 -1.06 -8.52
C ASN A 325 -23.69 -1.91 -7.27
N VAL A 326 -23.57 -1.34 -6.09
CA VAL A 326 -23.92 -1.96 -4.81
C VAL A 326 -25.26 -1.42 -4.35
N SER A 327 -26.16 -2.31 -3.89
CA SER A 327 -27.43 -1.91 -3.28
C SER A 327 -27.22 -1.48 -1.83
N ALA A 328 -27.74 -0.32 -1.44
CA ALA A 328 -27.63 0.17 -0.06
C ALA A 328 -28.30 -0.76 0.98
N GLY A 329 -29.24 -1.60 0.56
CA GLY A 329 -29.84 -2.60 1.45
C GLY A 329 -28.93 -3.78 1.80
N ASN A 330 -27.83 -3.95 1.08
CA ASN A 330 -26.82 -4.96 1.38
C ASN A 330 -25.74 -4.44 2.30
N VAL A 331 -25.49 -3.12 2.30
CA VAL A 331 -24.42 -2.50 3.10
C VAL A 331 -24.89 -2.31 4.54
N ASN A 332 -24.23 -2.94 5.46
CA ASN A 332 -24.54 -2.96 6.89
C ASN A 332 -23.28 -2.86 7.74
N ILE A 333 -23.40 -2.86 9.07
CA ILE A 333 -22.26 -2.67 9.97
C ILE A 333 -21.16 -3.72 9.81
N LEU A 334 -21.47 -4.93 9.33
CA LEU A 334 -20.47 -6.01 9.14
C LEU A 334 -19.52 -5.76 7.97
N ASP A 335 -19.89 -4.82 7.09
CA ASP A 335 -19.04 -4.39 5.97
C ASP A 335 -18.05 -3.28 6.37
N PHE A 336 -17.97 -2.96 7.68
CA PHE A 336 -17.12 -1.89 8.19
C PHE A 336 -16.18 -2.39 9.28
N SER A 337 -14.99 -1.76 9.36
CA SER A 337 -14.03 -1.92 10.44
C SER A 337 -13.44 -0.58 10.85
N SER A 338 -12.94 -0.46 12.09
CA SER A 338 -12.10 0.68 12.46
C SER A 338 -10.63 0.39 12.12
N THR A 339 -9.93 1.36 11.58
CA THR A 339 -8.49 1.23 11.30
C THR A 339 -7.61 1.41 12.55
N SER A 340 -8.20 1.68 13.71
CA SER A 340 -7.45 1.87 14.96
C SER A 340 -6.78 0.57 15.41
N THR A 341 -5.49 0.67 15.71
CA THR A 341 -4.72 -0.41 16.34
C THR A 341 -4.57 -0.23 17.86
N SER A 342 -5.05 0.89 18.39
CA SER A 342 -4.95 1.23 19.80
C SER A 342 -6.26 0.93 20.52
N ALA A 343 -6.16 0.53 21.79
CA ALA A 343 -7.33 0.32 22.64
C ALA A 343 -8.22 1.57 22.71
N GLN A 344 -9.52 1.39 22.45
CA GLN A 344 -10.52 2.44 22.42
C GLN A 344 -11.56 2.25 23.55
N THR A 345 -12.25 3.33 23.90
CA THR A 345 -13.46 3.26 24.72
C THR A 345 -14.62 3.84 23.93
N LEU A 346 -15.50 2.97 23.48
CA LEU A 346 -16.64 3.26 22.62
C LEU A 346 -17.92 3.34 23.46
N ASN A 347 -18.42 4.56 23.60
CA ASN A 347 -19.61 4.82 24.41
C ASN A 347 -20.81 5.03 23.50
N GLY A 348 -21.85 4.27 23.74
CA GLY A 348 -23.18 4.49 23.17
C GLY A 348 -23.97 5.52 23.97
N THR A 349 -25.21 5.70 23.56
CA THR A 349 -26.18 6.68 24.08
C THR A 349 -27.34 6.01 24.84
N SER A 350 -28.49 6.63 24.85
CA SER A 350 -29.74 6.01 25.30
C SER A 350 -30.59 5.45 24.14
N GLY A 351 -30.13 5.58 22.92
CA GLY A 351 -30.77 5.08 21.70
C GLY A 351 -30.14 3.75 21.26
N ASN A 352 -30.49 3.31 20.07
CA ASN A 352 -29.84 2.17 19.44
C ASN A 352 -28.54 2.66 18.79
N ASP A 353 -27.44 2.08 19.20
CA ASP A 353 -26.09 2.46 18.78
C ASP A 353 -25.44 1.34 17.98
N SER A 354 -24.54 1.72 17.07
CA SER A 354 -23.74 0.80 16.28
C SER A 354 -22.27 1.19 16.44
N LYS A 355 -21.47 0.37 17.13
CA LYS A 355 -20.07 0.69 17.46
C LYS A 355 -19.15 -0.38 16.92
N ILE A 356 -18.04 0.10 16.35
CA ILE A 356 -17.02 -0.75 15.73
C ILE A 356 -15.67 -0.47 16.37
N GLY A 357 -15.03 -1.52 16.91
CA GLY A 357 -13.65 -1.50 17.36
C GLY A 357 -12.67 -1.73 16.21
N GLY A 358 -11.41 -1.82 16.53
CA GLY A 358 -10.33 -2.04 15.60
C GLY A 358 -9.49 -3.27 15.92
N ALA A 359 -8.17 -3.13 15.85
CA ALA A 359 -7.25 -4.21 16.22
C ALA A 359 -6.76 -4.09 17.68
N GLY A 360 -7.19 -3.07 18.43
CA GLY A 360 -6.84 -2.86 19.83
C GLY A 360 -7.78 -3.59 20.79
N ALA A 361 -7.37 -3.72 22.04
CA ALA A 361 -8.25 -4.23 23.08
C ALA A 361 -9.27 -3.15 23.51
N ASP A 362 -10.48 -3.23 22.97
CA ASP A 362 -11.48 -2.18 23.05
C ASP A 362 -12.48 -2.38 24.20
N THR A 363 -13.07 -1.30 24.65
CA THR A 363 -14.11 -1.33 25.68
C THR A 363 -15.38 -0.69 25.14
N PHE A 364 -16.44 -1.47 25.03
CA PHE A 364 -17.74 -1.05 24.56
C PHE A 364 -18.69 -0.82 25.74
N ASN A 365 -19.34 0.32 25.76
CA ASN A 365 -20.41 0.67 26.68
C ASN A 365 -21.65 0.99 25.85
N GLY A 366 -22.46 -0.02 25.49
CA GLY A 366 -23.61 0.16 24.59
C GLY A 366 -24.64 1.18 25.11
N GLY A 367 -24.86 1.23 26.41
CA GLY A 367 -25.86 2.14 26.99
C GLY A 367 -27.26 1.52 27.05
N ALA A 368 -28.29 2.35 26.91
CA ALA A 368 -29.66 1.87 26.77
C ALA A 368 -29.99 1.68 25.27
N GLY A 369 -31.14 1.07 24.95
CA GLY A 369 -31.52 0.78 23.56
C GLY A 369 -31.12 -0.62 23.10
N SER A 370 -31.22 -0.85 21.83
CA SER A 370 -30.81 -2.09 21.15
C SER A 370 -29.55 -1.80 20.35
N ASP A 371 -28.42 -2.32 20.80
CA ASP A 371 -27.12 -1.94 20.30
C ASP A 371 -26.49 -3.05 19.46
N THR A 372 -25.65 -2.66 18.48
CA THR A 372 -24.82 -3.58 17.72
C THR A 372 -23.36 -3.19 17.93
N LEU A 373 -22.57 -4.13 18.48
CA LEU A 373 -21.21 -3.89 18.92
C LEU A 373 -20.26 -4.92 18.27
N LEU A 374 -19.27 -4.44 17.52
CA LEU A 374 -18.28 -5.26 16.82
C LEU A 374 -16.88 -4.98 17.38
N GLY A 375 -16.21 -6.00 17.96
CA GLY A 375 -14.84 -5.89 18.49
C GLY A 375 -13.78 -5.93 17.41
N HIS A 376 -13.90 -6.83 16.44
CA HIS A 376 -12.94 -7.20 15.40
C HIS A 376 -11.72 -7.96 15.95
N ALA A 377 -10.62 -7.32 16.22
CA ALA A 377 -9.43 -7.99 16.75
C ALA A 377 -8.96 -7.32 18.06
N GLY A 378 -8.44 -8.12 18.95
CA GLY A 378 -8.06 -7.64 20.28
C GLY A 378 -8.71 -8.48 21.36
N ASN A 379 -8.49 -8.10 22.61
CA ASN A 379 -9.22 -8.70 23.74
C ASN A 379 -10.25 -7.68 24.24
N ASP A 380 -11.47 -7.79 23.74
CA ASP A 380 -12.47 -6.75 23.87
C ASP A 380 -13.40 -6.96 25.07
N ILE A 381 -13.93 -5.85 25.58
CA ILE A 381 -14.86 -5.86 26.72
C ILE A 381 -16.17 -5.20 26.32
N PHE A 382 -17.26 -5.94 26.38
CA PHE A 382 -18.60 -5.47 26.09
C PHE A 382 -19.40 -5.31 27.38
N ASN A 383 -19.62 -4.06 27.81
CA ASN A 383 -20.37 -3.72 28.99
C ASN A 383 -21.85 -3.46 28.67
N ILE A 384 -22.71 -4.35 29.05
CA ILE A 384 -24.16 -4.23 28.96
C ILE A 384 -24.70 -3.71 30.28
N THR A 385 -24.90 -2.41 30.36
CA THR A 385 -25.35 -1.67 31.55
C THR A 385 -26.50 -0.74 31.19
N GLY A 386 -27.23 -0.22 32.16
CA GLY A 386 -28.29 0.77 31.95
C GLY A 386 -29.53 0.27 31.20
N LYS A 387 -29.65 -1.04 31.01
CA LYS A 387 -30.79 -1.64 30.28
C LYS A 387 -32.05 -1.70 31.11
N SER A 388 -33.18 -1.55 30.46
CA SER A 388 -34.51 -1.69 31.08
C SER A 388 -35.56 -2.01 30.00
N GLY A 389 -36.51 -2.89 30.35
CA GLY A 389 -37.57 -3.29 29.43
C GLY A 389 -37.08 -4.17 28.28
N SER A 390 -37.76 -4.16 27.17
CA SER A 390 -37.40 -4.95 26.00
C SER A 390 -36.32 -4.24 25.16
N PHE A 391 -35.26 -4.94 24.89
CA PHE A 391 -34.17 -4.51 24.00
C PHE A 391 -33.56 -5.73 23.27
N THR A 392 -32.77 -5.51 22.23
CA THR A 392 -32.01 -6.58 21.56
C THR A 392 -30.62 -6.06 21.25
N ASP A 393 -29.62 -6.52 21.98
CA ASP A 393 -28.22 -6.26 21.69
C ASP A 393 -27.63 -7.37 20.83
N THR A 394 -26.77 -7.00 19.89
CA THR A 394 -26.03 -7.94 19.06
C THR A 394 -24.54 -7.64 19.18
N ILE A 395 -23.78 -8.63 19.60
CA ILE A 395 -22.38 -8.49 19.96
C ILE A 395 -21.56 -9.51 19.17
N TYR A 396 -20.50 -9.03 18.55
CA TYR A 396 -19.48 -9.83 17.88
C TYR A 396 -18.14 -9.52 18.52
N GLY A 397 -17.53 -10.50 19.21
CA GLY A 397 -16.21 -10.33 19.80
C GLY A 397 -15.15 -10.22 18.74
N GLY A 398 -15.06 -11.22 17.88
CA GLY A 398 -14.08 -11.26 16.80
C GLY A 398 -12.88 -12.13 17.14
N ALA A 399 -11.69 -11.68 16.79
CA ALA A 399 -10.47 -12.42 17.04
C ALA A 399 -9.80 -11.96 18.35
N GLY A 400 -9.64 -12.87 19.29
CA GLY A 400 -9.02 -12.57 20.59
C GLY A 400 -9.56 -13.39 21.71
N THR A 401 -9.56 -12.80 22.90
CA THR A 401 -10.24 -13.33 24.09
C THR A 401 -11.19 -12.27 24.62
N ASP A 402 -12.45 -12.40 24.27
CA ASP A 402 -13.43 -11.37 24.45
C ASP A 402 -14.34 -11.59 25.66
N SER A 403 -14.81 -10.50 26.23
CA SER A 403 -15.53 -10.52 27.52
C SER A 403 -16.87 -9.81 27.42
N LEU A 404 -17.95 -10.51 27.71
CA LEU A 404 -19.28 -9.92 27.89
C LEU A 404 -19.56 -9.70 29.40
N VAL A 405 -19.75 -8.45 29.76
CA VAL A 405 -20.06 -8.04 31.16
C VAL A 405 -21.49 -7.49 31.23
N VAL A 406 -22.38 -8.24 31.83
CA VAL A 406 -23.80 -7.87 32.00
C VAL A 406 -24.08 -7.46 33.43
N ASN A 407 -24.38 -6.17 33.60
CA ASN A 407 -24.63 -5.60 34.94
C ASN A 407 -25.68 -4.48 34.89
N TYR A 408 -26.93 -4.83 34.95
CA TYR A 408 -28.03 -3.88 35.05
C TYR A 408 -29.06 -4.33 36.10
N THR A 409 -30.01 -3.47 36.45
CA THR A 409 -30.95 -3.68 37.54
C THR A 409 -31.74 -4.99 37.39
N GLY A 410 -31.68 -5.85 38.41
CA GLY A 410 -32.37 -7.14 38.43
C GLY A 410 -31.51 -8.33 38.02
N ILE A 411 -30.28 -8.10 37.53
CA ILE A 411 -29.34 -9.16 37.17
C ILE A 411 -28.30 -9.37 38.27
N SER A 412 -28.22 -10.61 38.78
CA SER A 412 -27.28 -11.02 39.84
C SER A 412 -26.48 -12.27 39.46
N SER A 413 -26.88 -12.98 38.43
CA SER A 413 -26.20 -14.14 37.88
C SER A 413 -26.76 -14.48 36.51
N MET A 414 -26.12 -15.41 35.79
CA MET A 414 -26.63 -15.97 34.54
C MET A 414 -27.97 -16.69 34.73
N ASP A 415 -28.27 -17.18 35.91
CA ASP A 415 -29.57 -17.84 36.24
C ASP A 415 -30.78 -16.91 36.02
N ASN A 416 -30.56 -15.62 35.91
CA ASN A 416 -31.63 -14.67 35.59
C ASN A 416 -32.03 -14.71 34.10
N PHE A 417 -31.31 -15.48 33.27
CA PHE A 417 -31.56 -15.56 31.83
C PHE A 417 -32.05 -16.94 31.41
N THR A 418 -32.86 -16.99 30.37
CA THR A 418 -32.96 -18.16 29.52
C THR A 418 -31.81 -18.12 28.52
N VAL A 419 -30.94 -19.13 28.55
CA VAL A 419 -29.75 -19.20 27.70
C VAL A 419 -29.95 -20.24 26.61
N ASN A 420 -29.74 -19.84 25.36
CA ASN A 420 -29.68 -20.71 24.20
C ASN A 420 -28.34 -20.57 23.49
N TYR A 421 -27.78 -21.69 23.04
CA TYR A 421 -26.59 -21.69 22.21
C TYR A 421 -26.89 -22.33 20.85
N ASN A 422 -26.57 -21.61 19.78
CA ASN A 422 -26.67 -22.11 18.41
C ASN A 422 -25.27 -22.49 17.93
N SER A 423 -24.99 -23.80 17.87
CA SER A 423 -23.67 -24.31 17.46
C SER A 423 -23.34 -24.10 15.98
N SER A 424 -24.35 -23.89 15.12
CA SER A 424 -24.11 -23.64 13.69
C SER A 424 -23.65 -22.22 13.41
N THR A 425 -23.99 -21.28 14.28
CA THR A 425 -23.61 -19.87 14.18
C THR A 425 -22.66 -19.43 15.31
N SER A 426 -22.33 -20.33 16.25
CA SER A 426 -21.53 -20.03 17.46
C SER A 426 -22.09 -18.88 18.27
N THR A 427 -23.43 -18.74 18.35
CA THR A 427 -24.11 -17.61 18.99
C THR A 427 -24.81 -18.02 20.28
N PHE A 428 -24.51 -17.32 21.37
CA PHE A 428 -25.28 -17.35 22.60
C PHE A 428 -26.41 -16.33 22.54
N THR A 429 -27.61 -16.74 22.94
CA THR A 429 -28.75 -15.84 23.13
C THR A 429 -29.16 -15.89 24.59
N PHE A 430 -29.05 -14.77 25.30
CA PHE A 430 -29.48 -14.58 26.66
C PHE A 430 -30.77 -13.76 26.66
N THR A 431 -31.85 -14.32 27.19
CA THR A 431 -33.14 -13.63 27.31
C THR A 431 -33.48 -13.44 28.79
N ASP A 432 -33.63 -12.18 29.21
CA ASP A 432 -34.03 -11.84 30.59
C ASP A 432 -35.57 -11.93 30.79
N PRO A 433 -36.06 -11.93 32.03
CA PRO A 433 -37.50 -12.02 32.31
C PRO A 433 -38.31 -10.82 31.83
N SER A 434 -37.69 -9.67 31.54
CA SER A 434 -38.36 -8.46 31.04
C SER A 434 -38.45 -8.40 29.52
N GLY A 435 -37.87 -9.39 28.83
CA GLY A 435 -37.85 -9.50 27.39
C GLY A 435 -36.64 -8.83 26.72
N GLY A 436 -35.64 -8.50 27.52
CA GLY A 436 -34.32 -8.08 26.98
C GLY A 436 -33.54 -9.27 26.41
N VAL A 437 -32.95 -9.09 25.24
CA VAL A 437 -32.20 -10.12 24.51
C VAL A 437 -30.77 -9.65 24.27
N ILE A 438 -29.80 -10.51 24.54
CA ILE A 438 -28.39 -10.31 24.17
C ILE A 438 -27.97 -11.47 23.28
N ASN A 439 -27.63 -11.18 22.04
CA ASN A 439 -27.02 -12.13 21.13
C ASN A 439 -25.51 -11.88 21.11
N ALA A 440 -24.73 -12.88 21.52
CA ALA A 440 -23.29 -12.77 21.62
C ALA A 440 -22.61 -13.88 20.82
N LYS A 441 -21.72 -13.50 19.94
CA LYS A 441 -20.94 -14.39 19.09
C LYS A 441 -19.44 -14.11 19.30
N GLU A 442 -18.64 -15.17 19.28
CA GLU A 442 -17.19 -15.04 19.43
C GLU A 442 -16.81 -14.35 20.76
N ILE A 443 -17.39 -14.85 21.87
CA ILE A 443 -17.14 -14.39 23.23
C ILE A 443 -16.68 -15.58 24.08
N GLU A 444 -15.53 -15.47 24.73
CA GLU A 444 -14.93 -16.54 25.54
C GLU A 444 -15.24 -16.42 27.03
N THR A 445 -15.44 -15.21 27.52
CA THR A 445 -15.67 -14.97 28.94
C THR A 445 -16.94 -14.16 29.19
N PHE A 446 -17.65 -14.53 30.25
CA PHE A 446 -18.92 -13.90 30.59
C PHE A 446 -18.93 -13.50 32.06
N SER A 447 -19.49 -12.33 32.37
CA SER A 447 -19.77 -11.90 33.76
C SER A 447 -21.20 -11.41 33.88
N PHE A 448 -21.96 -12.00 34.76
CA PHE A 448 -23.35 -11.61 35.04
C PHE A 448 -23.50 -11.26 36.52
N GLY A 449 -23.86 -10.00 36.83
CA GLY A 449 -24.00 -9.52 38.20
C GLY A 449 -22.73 -9.69 39.04
N GLY A 450 -21.55 -9.63 38.41
CA GLY A 450 -20.25 -9.80 39.04
C GLY A 450 -19.79 -11.24 39.24
N LYS A 451 -20.53 -12.25 38.76
CA LYS A 451 -20.10 -13.66 38.73
C LYS A 451 -19.53 -13.99 37.38
N SER A 452 -18.36 -14.63 37.34
CA SER A 452 -17.64 -14.99 36.11
C SER A 452 -18.00 -16.40 35.63
N TYR A 453 -18.07 -16.56 34.31
CA TYR A 453 -18.35 -17.81 33.62
C TYR A 453 -17.42 -17.90 32.40
N VAL A 454 -17.06 -19.10 31.99
CA VAL A 454 -16.19 -19.34 30.82
C VAL A 454 -16.89 -20.27 29.86
N HIS A 455 -16.85 -19.94 28.58
CA HIS A 455 -17.31 -20.86 27.55
C HIS A 455 -16.29 -22.00 27.40
N TYR A 456 -16.73 -23.21 27.71
CA TYR A 456 -15.91 -24.42 27.62
C TYR A 456 -16.30 -25.22 26.36
N THR A 457 -15.37 -25.36 25.43
CA THR A 457 -15.55 -26.11 24.16
C THR A 457 -14.96 -27.50 24.23
N GLY A 458 -14.89 -28.14 25.42
CA GLY A 458 -14.36 -29.48 25.60
C GLY A 458 -15.42 -30.57 25.36
N ASP A 459 -15.03 -31.68 24.75
CA ASP A 459 -15.71 -32.98 24.60
C ASP A 459 -17.17 -33.01 24.14
N GLY A 460 -17.62 -32.03 23.35
CA GLY A 460 -18.90 -32.05 22.64
C GLY A 460 -20.12 -31.63 23.44
N GLY A 461 -19.95 -31.08 24.64
CA GLY A 461 -20.98 -30.43 25.42
C GLY A 461 -20.78 -28.93 25.52
N THR A 462 -21.84 -28.16 25.39
CA THR A 462 -21.84 -26.71 25.61
C THR A 462 -22.18 -26.42 27.07
N ASP A 463 -21.20 -26.56 27.96
CA ASP A 463 -21.37 -26.19 29.36
C ASP A 463 -20.70 -24.84 29.61
N ILE A 464 -21.51 -23.86 30.04
CA ILE A 464 -21.02 -22.59 30.60
C ILE A 464 -20.90 -22.81 32.11
N ASN A 465 -19.68 -22.88 32.63
CA ASN A 465 -19.41 -23.02 34.07
C ASN A 465 -19.02 -21.69 34.69
#